data_d499f8e7e0dfc238fee710eefea22e0e
#
_entry.id   d499f8e7e0dfc238fee710eefea22e0e
#
_cell.length_a   1.000
_cell.length_b   1.000
_cell.length_c   1.000
_cell.angle_alpha   90.00
_cell.angle_beta   90.00
_cell.angle_gamma   90.00
#
_symmetry.space_group_name_H-M   'P 1'
#
loop_
_entity.id
_entity.type
_entity.pdbx_description
1 polymer ?
#
loop_
_entity_poly.entity_id
_entity_poly.type
_entity_poly.pdbx_seq_one_letter_code
_entity_poly.pdbx_strand_id
1 'polypeptide(L)'
;MTTTKTHLCHYDQPLYHVGDMNGKPWPTSSMEGPLLSCSPYPEDWRAIARLGQAPIWTLQRLDGKPPKLVNFQRLSRSDKKRWLAKAQELDLIHSATLYKAQAGDDDQYTICLTLEEARQESESWVKPTKGWLPKPALNKFWYGSEKENISPFFAMDAAFTFLAKQIPGIDGIWWDDSYDPGNLSAPRVGIFPEKVKRLRRMHKIILLG
;
A
#
# COMPACT_ATOMS: atom_id res chain seq x y z
N MET A 1 -5.55 13.04 -15.85
CA MET A 1 -5.72 13.52 -14.45
C MET A 1 -4.63 14.55 -14.18
N THR A 2 -5.00 15.80 -13.95
CA THR A 2 -4.09 16.82 -13.43
C THR A 2 -3.89 16.54 -11.96
N THR A 3 -2.74 16.08 -11.58
CA THR A 3 -2.34 16.00 -10.17
C THR A 3 -2.15 17.42 -9.66
N THR A 4 -3.00 17.87 -8.78
CA THR A 4 -2.71 19.04 -7.97
C THR A 4 -1.44 18.74 -7.17
N LYS A 5 -0.52 19.69 -7.12
CA LYS A 5 0.80 19.57 -6.44
C LYS A 5 0.72 19.07 -4.98
N THR A 6 -0.45 19.13 -4.38
CA THR A 6 -0.71 18.77 -2.96
C THR A 6 -0.64 17.27 -2.63
N HIS A 7 -0.58 16.39 -3.64
CA HIS A 7 -0.57 14.94 -3.42
C HIS A 7 0.79 14.29 -3.60
N LEU A 8 1.78 15.08 -4.04
CA LEU A 8 3.13 14.59 -4.24
C LEU A 8 3.91 14.75 -2.95
N CYS A 9 4.32 13.64 -2.34
CA CYS A 9 5.36 13.65 -1.33
C CYS A 9 6.71 13.67 -2.02
N HIS A 10 7.47 14.73 -1.78
CA HIS A 10 8.91 14.70 -1.98
C HIS A 10 9.49 14.33 -0.62
N TYR A 11 9.98 13.12 -0.51
CA TYR A 11 10.63 12.68 0.71
C TYR A 11 12.14 12.94 0.55
N ASP A 12 12.66 13.89 1.34
CA ASP A 12 14.05 14.34 1.23
C ASP A 12 15.04 13.37 1.90
N GLN A 13 14.54 12.40 2.65
CA GLN A 13 15.38 11.40 3.30
C GLN A 13 15.58 10.18 2.39
N PRO A 14 16.67 9.42 2.58
CA PRO A 14 16.89 8.18 1.87
C PRO A 14 15.76 7.18 2.11
N LEU A 15 15.39 6.44 1.07
CA LEU A 15 14.52 5.29 1.16
C LEU A 15 15.35 4.03 1.13
N TYR A 16 14.94 3.05 1.90
CA TYR A 16 15.63 1.79 2.04
C TYR A 16 14.72 0.63 1.69
N HIS A 17 15.23 -0.30 0.90
CA HIS A 17 14.62 -1.62 0.73
C HIS A 17 15.37 -2.62 1.59
N VAL A 18 14.65 -3.49 2.28
CA VAL A 18 15.19 -4.61 3.06
C VAL A 18 14.85 -5.90 2.33
N GLY A 19 15.84 -6.61 1.84
CA GLY A 19 15.65 -7.85 1.10
C GLY A 19 16.56 -8.00 -0.11
N ASP A 20 16.25 -8.94 -0.98
CA ASP A 20 17.01 -9.19 -2.20
C ASP A 20 16.49 -8.33 -3.36
N MET A 21 17.38 -7.48 -3.88
CA MET A 21 17.09 -6.64 -5.06
C MET A 21 17.29 -7.37 -6.40
N ASN A 22 17.95 -8.53 -6.39
CA ASN A 22 18.34 -9.26 -7.60
C ASN A 22 17.53 -10.53 -7.81
N GLY A 23 16.62 -10.80 -6.90
CA GLY A 23 15.81 -12.02 -6.90
C GLY A 23 14.70 -12.05 -7.95
N LYS A 24 13.91 -13.10 -7.87
CA LYS A 24 12.67 -13.31 -8.67
C LYS A 24 11.70 -12.14 -8.45
N PRO A 25 10.69 -11.99 -9.30
CA PRO A 25 9.62 -11.02 -9.06
C PRO A 25 9.16 -11.08 -7.60
N TRP A 26 9.13 -9.92 -6.94
CA TRP A 26 8.78 -9.85 -5.52
C TRP A 26 7.44 -10.53 -5.29
N PRO A 27 7.30 -11.31 -4.22
CA PRO A 27 6.02 -11.89 -3.89
C PRO A 27 5.04 -10.74 -3.67
N THR A 28 3.89 -10.81 -4.31
CA THR A 28 2.79 -9.89 -4.08
C THR A 28 2.32 -10.08 -2.64
N SER A 29 2.31 -9.00 -1.87
CA SER A 29 1.74 -9.02 -0.53
C SER A 29 0.27 -8.60 -0.57
N SER A 30 -0.51 -9.08 0.38
CA SER A 30 -1.90 -8.64 0.54
C SER A 30 -2.01 -7.14 0.84
N MET A 31 -0.97 -6.54 1.44
CA MET A 31 -0.98 -5.15 1.88
C MET A 31 -0.36 -4.17 0.88
N GLU A 32 0.65 -4.59 0.13
CA GLU A 32 1.44 -3.71 -0.74
C GLU A 32 1.28 -4.05 -2.22
N GLY A 33 0.65 -5.19 -2.52
CA GLY A 33 0.45 -5.65 -3.89
C GLY A 33 1.78 -5.84 -4.65
N PRO A 34 1.83 -5.44 -5.93
CA PRO A 34 2.99 -5.68 -6.78
C PRO A 34 4.10 -4.63 -6.62
N LEU A 35 4.22 -3.99 -5.46
CA LEU A 35 5.19 -2.90 -5.25
C LEU A 35 6.45 -3.41 -4.54
N LEU A 36 7.58 -2.76 -4.82
CA LEU A 36 8.78 -2.94 -4.00
C LEU A 36 8.61 -2.17 -2.71
N SER A 37 8.52 -2.90 -1.60
CA SER A 37 8.40 -2.31 -0.27
C SER A 37 9.69 -1.62 0.16
N CYS A 38 9.54 -0.41 0.68
CA CYS A 38 10.64 0.40 1.20
C CYS A 38 10.18 1.16 2.44
N SER A 39 11.14 1.55 3.28
CA SER A 39 10.87 2.40 4.43
C SER A 39 12.01 3.39 4.65
N PRO A 40 11.75 4.57 5.25
CA PRO A 40 12.79 5.43 5.77
C PRO A 40 13.46 4.87 7.04
N TYR A 41 12.85 3.87 7.67
CA TYR A 41 13.30 3.22 8.91
C TYR A 41 13.65 1.76 8.65
N PRO A 42 14.82 1.46 8.05
CA PRO A 42 15.12 0.11 7.54
C PRO A 42 15.24 -0.95 8.64
N GLU A 43 15.75 -0.60 9.81
CA GLU A 43 15.92 -1.55 10.91
C GLU A 43 14.57 -1.91 11.54
N ASP A 44 13.73 -0.90 11.81
CA ASP A 44 12.40 -1.14 12.32
C ASP A 44 11.58 -1.93 11.32
N TRP A 45 11.68 -1.58 10.03
CA TRP A 45 11.01 -2.34 8.98
C TRP A 45 11.51 -3.79 8.89
N ARG A 46 12.81 -4.01 9.06
CA ARG A 46 13.39 -5.36 9.13
C ARG A 46 12.78 -6.17 10.27
N ALA A 47 12.61 -5.57 11.45
CA ALA A 47 11.99 -6.20 12.61
C ALA A 47 10.50 -6.46 12.41
N ILE A 48 9.73 -5.44 11.97
CA ILE A 48 8.29 -5.51 11.70
C ILE A 48 7.96 -6.61 10.68
N ALA A 49 8.69 -6.63 9.57
CA ALA A 49 8.49 -7.60 8.50
C ALA A 49 9.19 -8.95 8.76
N ARG A 50 9.84 -9.14 9.91
CA ARG A 50 10.55 -10.37 10.32
C ARG A 50 11.57 -10.84 9.29
N LEU A 51 12.33 -9.92 8.72
CA LEU A 51 13.26 -10.17 7.62
C LEU A 51 14.66 -10.64 8.10
N GLY A 52 14.87 -10.84 9.39
CA GLY A 52 16.12 -11.35 9.97
C GLY A 52 17.33 -10.50 9.58
N GLN A 53 18.35 -11.13 9.00
CA GLN A 53 19.58 -10.47 8.56
C GLN A 53 19.55 -10.06 7.06
N ALA A 54 18.34 -9.86 6.50
CA ALA A 54 18.21 -9.45 5.10
C ALA A 54 18.99 -8.15 4.81
N PRO A 55 19.62 -8.04 3.63
CA PRO A 55 20.41 -6.87 3.28
C PRO A 55 19.53 -5.62 3.17
N ILE A 56 20.10 -4.47 3.55
CA ILE A 56 19.49 -3.15 3.38
C ILE A 56 20.12 -2.46 2.17
N TRP A 57 19.29 -1.96 1.30
CA TRP A 57 19.68 -1.22 0.11
C TRP A 57 19.14 0.21 0.17
N THR A 58 20.00 1.19 -0.02
CA THR A 58 19.55 2.57 -0.22
C THR A 58 19.08 2.75 -1.65
N LEU A 59 17.92 3.37 -1.83
CA LEU A 59 17.32 3.67 -3.12
C LEU A 59 17.36 5.16 -3.39
N GLN A 60 17.90 5.53 -4.56
CA GLN A 60 17.95 6.90 -5.04
C GLN A 60 17.68 6.93 -6.55
N ARG A 61 17.00 7.95 -7.04
CA ARG A 61 16.83 8.16 -8.47
C ARG A 61 18.18 8.42 -9.15
N LEU A 62 18.30 8.00 -10.42
CA LEU A 62 19.51 8.24 -11.22
C LEU A 62 19.85 9.72 -11.39
N ASP A 63 18.84 10.61 -11.32
CA ASP A 63 19.02 12.06 -11.37
C ASP A 63 19.34 12.68 -9.98
N GLY A 64 19.57 11.87 -8.96
CA GLY A 64 19.87 12.30 -7.61
C GLY A 64 18.71 12.90 -6.83
N LYS A 65 17.52 12.96 -7.42
CA LYS A 65 16.32 13.50 -6.76
C LYS A 65 15.60 12.40 -5.96
N PRO A 66 14.82 12.77 -4.92
CA PRO A 66 13.98 11.81 -4.22
C PRO A 66 12.91 11.24 -5.15
N PRO A 67 12.46 9.98 -4.94
CA PRO A 67 11.32 9.42 -5.65
C PRO A 67 10.07 10.30 -5.53
N LYS A 68 9.30 10.39 -6.60
CA LYS A 68 8.01 11.09 -6.58
C LYS A 68 6.92 10.11 -6.18
N LEU A 69 6.30 10.36 -5.04
CA LEU A 69 5.34 9.46 -4.43
C LEU A 69 3.96 10.12 -4.32
N VAL A 70 2.91 9.32 -4.38
CA VAL A 70 1.55 9.76 -4.07
C VAL A 70 1.19 9.30 -2.67
N ASN A 71 0.76 10.22 -1.81
CA ASN A 71 0.24 9.91 -0.49
C ASN A 71 -1.30 9.96 -0.53
N PHE A 72 -1.95 8.80 -0.44
CA PHE A 72 -3.43 8.73 -0.51
C PHE A 72 -4.10 9.34 0.72
N GLN A 73 -3.46 9.32 1.87
CA GLN A 73 -4.03 9.84 3.12
C GLN A 73 -4.18 11.36 3.04
N ARG A 74 -3.28 12.03 2.31
CA ARG A 74 -3.28 13.48 2.08
C ARG A 74 -4.17 13.94 0.92
N LEU A 75 -4.84 13.03 0.23
CA LEU A 75 -5.82 13.40 -0.77
C LEU A 75 -6.97 14.19 -0.14
N SER A 76 -7.33 15.33 -0.73
CA SER A 76 -8.53 16.06 -0.32
C SER A 76 -9.78 15.20 -0.49
N ARG A 77 -10.87 15.53 0.22
CA ARG A 77 -12.14 14.81 0.07
C ARG A 77 -12.66 14.84 -1.38
N SER A 78 -12.46 15.95 -2.08
CA SER A 78 -12.84 16.09 -3.48
C SER A 78 -11.98 15.21 -4.40
N ASP A 79 -10.68 15.11 -4.13
CA ASP A 79 -9.78 14.25 -4.89
C ASP A 79 -10.08 12.78 -4.66
N LYS A 80 -10.30 12.36 -3.42
CA LYS A 80 -10.74 11.00 -3.10
C LYS A 80 -12.01 10.63 -3.87
N LYS A 81 -13.00 11.53 -3.92
CA LYS A 81 -14.23 11.31 -4.72
C LYS A 81 -13.93 11.15 -6.22
N ARG A 82 -13.06 12.00 -6.78
CA ARG A 82 -12.68 11.89 -8.22
C ARG A 82 -11.95 10.59 -8.51
N TRP A 83 -11.04 10.19 -7.63
CA TRP A 83 -10.29 8.94 -7.78
C TRP A 83 -11.21 7.72 -7.68
N LEU A 84 -12.15 7.72 -6.73
CA LEU A 84 -13.16 6.66 -6.61
C LEU A 84 -14.05 6.58 -7.85
N ALA A 85 -14.54 7.73 -8.36
CA ALA A 85 -15.32 7.77 -9.58
C ALA A 85 -14.53 7.21 -10.78
N LYS A 86 -13.24 7.57 -10.89
CA LYS A 86 -12.37 7.04 -11.95
C LYS A 86 -12.11 5.54 -11.82
N ALA A 87 -11.95 5.05 -10.60
CA ALA A 87 -11.79 3.62 -10.35
C ALA A 87 -13.06 2.82 -10.73
N GLN A 88 -14.24 3.38 -10.48
CA GLN A 88 -15.51 2.78 -10.92
C GLN A 88 -15.68 2.85 -12.44
N GLU A 89 -15.37 3.98 -13.08
CA GLU A 89 -15.41 4.13 -14.54
C GLU A 89 -14.52 3.10 -15.26
N LEU A 90 -13.37 2.77 -14.66
CA LEU A 90 -12.44 1.76 -15.17
C LEU A 90 -12.79 0.33 -14.74
N ASP A 91 -13.94 0.13 -14.13
CA ASP A 91 -14.42 -1.16 -13.61
C ASP A 91 -13.39 -1.88 -12.70
N LEU A 92 -12.68 -1.10 -11.87
CA LEU A 92 -11.72 -1.65 -10.91
C LEU A 92 -12.38 -2.07 -9.60
N ILE A 93 -13.40 -1.30 -9.18
CA ILE A 93 -14.14 -1.50 -7.94
C ILE A 93 -15.63 -1.20 -8.13
N HIS A 94 -16.46 -1.77 -7.26
CA HIS A 94 -17.86 -1.38 -7.14
C HIS A 94 -18.23 -1.17 -5.67
N SER A 95 -19.24 -0.33 -5.43
CA SER A 95 -19.73 -0.10 -4.07
C SER A 95 -20.58 -1.28 -3.60
N ALA A 96 -20.44 -1.62 -2.32
CA ALA A 96 -21.23 -2.64 -1.66
C ALA A 96 -21.57 -2.20 -0.23
N THR A 97 -22.63 -2.79 0.32
CA THR A 97 -22.85 -2.78 1.77
C THR A 97 -21.97 -3.87 2.38
N LEU A 98 -21.09 -3.46 3.26
CA LEU A 98 -20.25 -4.31 4.08
C LEU A 98 -20.69 -4.21 5.54
N TYR A 99 -20.14 -5.06 6.39
CA TYR A 99 -20.47 -5.06 7.81
C TYR A 99 -19.19 -4.95 8.62
N LYS A 100 -19.17 -3.99 9.54
CA LYS A 100 -18.15 -3.91 10.58
C LYS A 100 -18.61 -4.76 11.75
N ALA A 101 -17.78 -5.68 12.17
CA ALA A 101 -17.99 -6.51 13.36
C ALA A 101 -16.91 -6.17 14.37
N GLN A 102 -17.27 -5.92 15.63
CA GLN A 102 -16.27 -5.72 16.67
C GLN A 102 -15.49 -7.00 16.89
N ALA A 103 -14.18 -6.89 16.93
CA ALA A 103 -13.25 -7.99 17.16
C ALA A 103 -12.23 -7.56 18.23
N GLY A 104 -12.38 -8.05 19.44
CA GLY A 104 -11.52 -7.67 20.56
C GLY A 104 -11.91 -6.35 21.24
N ASP A 105 -10.92 -5.53 21.60
CA ASP A 105 -11.14 -4.26 22.29
C ASP A 105 -11.94 -3.26 21.45
N ASP A 106 -12.55 -2.27 22.10
CA ASP A 106 -13.59 -1.37 21.57
C ASP A 106 -13.27 -0.70 20.21
N ASP A 107 -11.99 -0.47 19.91
CA ASP A 107 -11.55 0.18 18.67
C ASP A 107 -11.19 -0.79 17.54
N GLN A 108 -11.17 -2.09 17.81
CA GLN A 108 -10.86 -3.10 16.81
C GLN A 108 -12.12 -3.60 16.11
N TYR A 109 -12.05 -3.74 14.80
CA TYR A 109 -13.14 -4.32 14.02
C TYR A 109 -12.61 -5.07 12.81
N THR A 110 -13.37 -6.07 12.39
CA THR A 110 -13.21 -6.73 11.10
C THR A 110 -14.24 -6.25 10.09
N ILE A 111 -13.98 -6.44 8.80
CA ILE A 111 -14.90 -6.15 7.70
C ILE A 111 -15.38 -7.46 7.11
N CYS A 112 -16.67 -7.68 7.17
CA CYS A 112 -17.34 -8.87 6.64
C CYS A 112 -18.19 -8.53 5.42
N LEU A 113 -18.37 -9.51 4.54
CA LEU A 113 -19.16 -9.37 3.32
C LEU A 113 -20.65 -9.54 3.59
N THR A 114 -21.00 -10.36 4.57
CA THR A 114 -22.39 -10.67 4.94
C THR A 114 -22.67 -10.33 6.39
N LEU A 115 -23.95 -10.10 6.68
CA LEU A 115 -24.41 -9.89 8.07
C LEU A 115 -24.22 -11.15 8.93
N GLU A 116 -24.37 -12.32 8.34
CA GLU A 116 -24.20 -13.58 9.04
C GLU A 116 -22.75 -13.79 9.48
N GLU A 117 -21.79 -13.62 8.53
CA GLU A 117 -20.37 -13.64 8.84
C GLU A 117 -20.01 -12.62 9.94
N ALA A 118 -20.51 -11.39 9.82
CA ALA A 118 -20.27 -10.35 10.81
C ALA A 118 -20.81 -10.68 12.21
N ARG A 119 -21.93 -11.39 12.30
CA ARG A 119 -22.48 -11.84 13.58
C ARG A 119 -21.68 -12.97 14.20
N GLN A 120 -21.07 -13.83 13.39
CA GLN A 120 -20.18 -14.89 13.86
C GLN A 120 -18.86 -14.35 14.38
N GLU A 121 -18.35 -13.31 13.74
CA GLU A 121 -17.08 -12.65 14.09
C GLU A 121 -17.23 -11.60 15.21
N SER A 122 -18.45 -11.20 15.55
CA SER A 122 -18.69 -10.10 16.48
C SER A 122 -18.80 -10.56 17.91
N GLU A 123 -18.09 -9.90 18.82
CA GLU A 123 -18.23 -10.07 20.26
C GLU A 123 -19.35 -9.19 20.87
N SER A 124 -19.70 -8.06 20.27
CA SER A 124 -20.70 -7.15 20.83
C SER A 124 -21.56 -6.42 19.81
N TRP A 125 -21.03 -5.88 18.74
CA TRP A 125 -21.81 -5.08 17.79
C TRP A 125 -21.46 -5.35 16.33
N VAL A 126 -22.48 -5.23 15.47
CA VAL A 126 -22.36 -5.27 14.01
C VAL A 126 -23.00 -4.01 13.43
N LYS A 127 -22.31 -3.32 12.55
CA LYS A 127 -22.80 -2.11 11.88
C LYS A 127 -22.64 -2.21 10.37
N PRO A 128 -23.70 -1.94 9.57
CA PRO A 128 -23.54 -1.83 8.13
C PRO A 128 -22.67 -0.61 7.80
N THR A 129 -21.84 -0.74 6.79
CA THR A 129 -21.01 0.33 6.29
C THR A 129 -20.95 0.28 4.77
N LYS A 130 -20.79 1.43 4.13
CA LYS A 130 -20.49 1.47 2.71
C LYS A 130 -19.03 1.15 2.50
N GLY A 131 -18.74 0.20 1.63
CA GLY A 131 -17.38 -0.17 1.26
C GLY A 131 -17.22 -0.40 -0.24
N TRP A 132 -16.09 -0.97 -0.60
CA TRP A 132 -15.70 -1.22 -1.97
C TRP A 132 -15.26 -2.66 -2.14
N LEU A 133 -15.74 -3.31 -3.19
CA LEU A 133 -15.29 -4.64 -3.58
C LEU A 133 -14.43 -4.55 -4.84
N PRO A 134 -13.33 -5.29 -4.90
CA PRO A 134 -12.46 -5.34 -6.06
C PRO A 134 -13.15 -6.07 -7.22
N LYS A 135 -12.77 -5.70 -8.43
CA LYS A 135 -13.13 -6.40 -9.65
C LYS A 135 -11.96 -7.26 -10.14
N PRO A 136 -12.18 -8.25 -10.99
CA PRO A 136 -11.13 -9.17 -11.49
C PRO A 136 -9.91 -8.44 -12.06
N ALA A 137 -10.11 -7.35 -12.79
CA ALA A 137 -9.01 -6.55 -13.34
C ALA A 137 -8.10 -5.97 -12.25
N LEU A 138 -8.66 -5.56 -11.11
CA LEU A 138 -7.89 -5.07 -9.97
C LEU A 138 -7.17 -6.21 -9.24
N ASN A 139 -7.82 -7.35 -9.07
CA ASN A 139 -7.20 -8.56 -8.49
C ASN A 139 -6.00 -9.00 -9.33
N LYS A 140 -6.15 -9.02 -10.65
CA LYS A 140 -5.06 -9.33 -11.58
C LYS A 140 -3.89 -8.34 -11.48
N PHE A 141 -4.18 -7.05 -11.33
CA PHE A 141 -3.14 -6.06 -11.11
C PHE A 141 -2.40 -6.30 -9.79
N TRP A 142 -3.13 -6.62 -8.72
CA TRP A 142 -2.60 -6.72 -7.36
C TRP A 142 -1.82 -8.01 -7.11
N TYR A 143 -2.35 -9.14 -7.55
CA TYR A 143 -1.78 -10.48 -7.31
C TYR A 143 -1.20 -11.15 -8.56
N GLY A 144 -1.39 -10.57 -9.74
CA GLY A 144 -1.08 -11.25 -11.00
C GLY A 144 -2.10 -12.32 -11.40
N SER A 145 -3.18 -12.49 -10.64
CA SER A 145 -4.21 -13.52 -10.82
C SER A 145 -5.61 -12.94 -10.59
N GLU A 146 -6.57 -13.29 -11.43
CA GLU A 146 -7.98 -12.92 -11.25
C GLU A 146 -8.70 -13.82 -10.21
N LYS A 147 -8.07 -14.94 -9.83
CA LYS A 147 -8.63 -15.93 -8.90
C LYS A 147 -8.44 -15.55 -7.44
N GLU A 148 -7.46 -14.70 -7.16
CA GLU A 148 -7.22 -14.17 -5.83
C GLU A 148 -8.05 -12.90 -5.61
N ASN A 149 -8.58 -12.73 -4.40
CA ASN A 149 -9.41 -11.59 -4.07
C ASN A 149 -8.71 -10.66 -3.09
N ILE A 150 -8.62 -9.39 -3.46
CA ILE A 150 -8.20 -8.33 -2.54
C ILE A 150 -9.27 -8.21 -1.46
N SER A 151 -8.84 -8.19 -0.20
CA SER A 151 -9.76 -7.91 0.91
C SER A 151 -10.48 -6.58 0.68
N PRO A 152 -11.79 -6.48 0.98
CA PRO A 152 -12.54 -5.23 0.88
C PRO A 152 -11.89 -4.07 1.64
N PHE A 153 -11.15 -4.37 2.69
CA PHE A 153 -10.39 -3.39 3.45
C PHE A 153 -9.33 -2.68 2.60
N PHE A 154 -8.69 -3.38 1.68
CA PHE A 154 -7.63 -2.86 0.81
C PHE A 154 -8.10 -2.47 -0.60
N ALA A 155 -9.35 -2.71 -0.95
CA ALA A 155 -9.84 -2.51 -2.32
C ALA A 155 -9.67 -1.07 -2.82
N MET A 156 -9.89 -0.09 -1.95
CA MET A 156 -9.70 1.33 -2.28
C MET A 156 -8.23 1.68 -2.50
N ASP A 157 -7.35 1.21 -1.64
CA ASP A 157 -5.91 1.48 -1.75
C ASP A 157 -5.30 0.81 -2.98
N ALA A 158 -5.73 -0.41 -3.29
CA ALA A 158 -5.34 -1.11 -4.51
C ALA A 158 -5.79 -0.35 -5.77
N ALA A 159 -7.04 0.14 -5.79
CA ALA A 159 -7.55 0.93 -6.91
C ALA A 159 -6.80 2.27 -7.06
N PHE A 160 -6.48 2.93 -5.97
CA PHE A 160 -5.70 4.17 -5.99
C PHE A 160 -4.26 3.93 -6.42
N THR A 161 -3.67 2.82 -6.01
CA THR A 161 -2.35 2.37 -6.47
C THR A 161 -2.35 2.15 -7.98
N PHE A 162 -3.37 1.47 -8.51
CA PHE A 162 -3.53 1.29 -9.95
C PHE A 162 -3.61 2.63 -10.68
N LEU A 163 -4.43 3.58 -10.18
CA LEU A 163 -4.57 4.90 -10.78
C LEU A 163 -3.28 5.72 -10.70
N ALA A 164 -2.57 5.68 -9.56
CA ALA A 164 -1.30 6.37 -9.39
C ALA A 164 -0.25 5.91 -10.39
N LYS A 165 -0.22 4.62 -10.70
CA LYS A 165 0.67 4.03 -11.71
C LYS A 165 0.46 4.63 -13.10
N GLN A 166 -0.76 5.09 -13.43
CA GLN A 166 -1.09 5.72 -14.71
C GLN A 166 -0.62 7.19 -14.80
N ILE A 167 -0.16 7.79 -13.70
CA ILE A 167 0.26 9.18 -13.67
C ILE A 167 1.72 9.28 -14.12
N PRO A 168 2.02 10.04 -15.20
CA PRO A 168 3.40 10.22 -15.65
C PRO A 168 4.32 10.79 -14.58
N GLY A 169 5.49 10.20 -14.43
CA GLY A 169 6.51 10.70 -13.52
C GLY A 169 6.34 10.32 -12.05
N ILE A 170 5.30 9.57 -11.68
CA ILE A 170 5.15 8.99 -10.35
C ILE A 170 5.99 7.71 -10.27
N ASP A 171 6.72 7.56 -9.17
CA ASP A 171 7.61 6.43 -8.93
C ASP A 171 6.99 5.38 -7.99
N GLY A 172 6.02 5.79 -7.15
CA GLY A 172 5.40 4.89 -6.16
C GLY A 172 4.36 5.56 -5.29
N ILE A 173 4.05 4.89 -4.20
CA ILE A 173 3.04 5.25 -3.21
C ILE A 173 3.71 5.44 -1.85
N TRP A 174 3.22 6.39 -1.09
CA TRP A 174 3.57 6.58 0.32
C TRP A 174 2.36 6.24 1.20
N TRP A 175 2.59 5.42 2.24
CA TRP A 175 1.66 5.20 3.34
C TRP A 175 2.20 5.89 4.60
N ASP A 176 1.40 6.82 5.12
CA ASP A 176 1.72 7.65 6.28
C ASP A 176 1.31 6.93 7.57
N ASP A 177 1.77 5.67 7.69
CA ASP A 177 1.50 4.87 8.88
C ASP A 177 2.17 5.53 10.10
N SER A 178 1.54 5.43 11.26
CA SER A 178 2.12 5.93 12.50
C SER A 178 3.45 5.24 12.78
N TYR A 179 4.46 6.00 13.21
CA TYR A 179 5.70 5.39 13.66
C TYR A 179 5.51 4.82 15.07
N ASP A 180 5.24 3.54 15.12
CA ASP A 180 5.05 2.77 16.35
C ASP A 180 5.61 1.35 16.19
N PRO A 181 6.95 1.18 16.25
CA PRO A 181 7.59 -0.13 16.07
C PRO A 181 7.13 -1.18 17.09
N GLY A 182 6.72 -0.75 18.29
CA GLY A 182 6.20 -1.64 19.32
C GLY A 182 4.87 -2.32 18.91
N ASN A 183 4.04 -1.64 18.12
CA ASN A 183 2.81 -2.16 17.54
C ASN A 183 2.95 -2.53 16.05
N LEU A 184 4.17 -2.81 15.61
CA LEU A 184 4.47 -3.27 14.25
C LEU A 184 4.03 -2.28 13.15
N SER A 185 4.17 -0.98 13.41
CA SER A 185 3.82 0.09 12.47
C SER A 185 4.97 1.03 12.20
N ALA A 186 5.22 1.31 10.93
CA ALA A 186 6.17 2.34 10.50
C ALA A 186 5.77 2.88 9.12
N PRO A 187 6.06 4.15 8.80
CA PRO A 187 5.88 4.71 7.48
C PRO A 187 6.57 3.85 6.41
N ARG A 188 5.88 3.64 5.30
CA ARG A 188 6.37 2.78 4.22
C ARG A 188 6.08 3.35 2.85
N VAL A 189 6.81 2.85 1.89
CA VAL A 189 6.75 3.24 0.49
C VAL A 189 6.67 2.00 -0.38
N GLY A 190 5.80 2.02 -1.37
CA GLY A 190 5.79 1.04 -2.44
C GLY A 190 6.26 1.65 -3.75
N ILE A 191 7.37 1.18 -4.30
CA ILE A 191 7.90 1.62 -5.59
C ILE A 191 7.35 0.71 -6.70
N PHE A 192 6.88 1.30 -7.80
CA PHE A 192 6.43 0.52 -8.96
C PHE A 192 7.60 -0.26 -9.57
N PRO A 193 7.46 -1.56 -9.86
CA PRO A 193 8.54 -2.41 -10.33
C PRO A 193 9.26 -1.88 -11.57
N GLU A 194 8.53 -1.31 -12.52
CA GLU A 194 9.10 -0.71 -13.73
C GLU A 194 9.91 0.56 -13.45
N LYS A 195 9.73 1.19 -12.28
CA LYS A 195 10.48 2.38 -11.86
C LYS A 195 11.77 2.03 -11.14
N VAL A 196 11.87 0.84 -10.56
CA VAL A 196 13.07 0.38 -9.83
C VAL A 196 14.31 0.43 -10.70
N LYS A 197 14.19 0.17 -12.01
CA LYS A 197 15.31 0.28 -12.97
C LYS A 197 15.90 1.69 -13.08
N ARG A 198 15.13 2.72 -12.70
CA ARG A 198 15.54 4.14 -12.69
C ARG A 198 16.11 4.58 -11.35
N LEU A 199 16.15 3.67 -10.38
CA LEU A 199 16.72 3.94 -9.08
C LEU A 199 18.16 3.43 -9.04
N ARG A 200 19.05 4.27 -8.54
CA ARG A 200 20.42 3.87 -8.25
C ARG A 200 20.41 3.04 -6.98
N ARG A 201 20.95 1.85 -7.05
CA ARG A 201 21.22 1.00 -5.89
C ARG A 201 22.53 1.49 -5.29
N MET A 202 22.50 2.17 -4.16
CA MET A 202 23.70 2.57 -3.46
C MET A 202 23.91 1.62 -2.28
N HIS A 203 25.09 1.03 -2.23
CA HIS A 203 25.66 0.19 -1.19
C HIS A 203 24.71 -0.55 -0.21
N LYS A 204 24.94 -1.85 -0.13
CA LYS A 204 24.47 -2.67 0.98
C LYS A 204 25.02 -2.05 2.27
N ILE A 205 24.16 -1.53 3.13
CA ILE A 205 24.55 -1.13 4.47
C ILE A 205 24.72 -2.44 5.25
N ILE A 206 25.95 -2.80 5.56
CA ILE A 206 26.26 -3.87 6.51
C ILE A 206 26.32 -3.17 7.86
N LEU A 207 25.27 -3.30 8.65
CA LEU A 207 25.35 -2.93 10.06
C LEU A 207 26.11 -4.04 10.76
N LEU A 208 27.34 -3.75 11.15
CA LEU A 208 28.08 -4.57 12.09
C LEU A 208 27.39 -4.41 13.43
N GLY A 209 26.63 -5.46 13.84
CA GLY A 209 26.05 -5.58 15.17
C GLY A 209 27.11 -5.89 16.21
#